data_0b566e78981aec6e678a40311a7c2b0f
#
_entry.id   0b566e78981aec6e678a40311a7c2b0f
#
_cell.length_a   1.000
_cell.length_b   1.000
_cell.length_c   1.000
_cell.angle_alpha   90.00
_cell.angle_beta   90.00
_cell.angle_gamma   90.00
#
_symmetry.space_group_name_H-M   'P 1'
#
loop_
_entity.id
_entity.type
_entity.pdbx_description
1 polymer ?
#
loop_
_entity_poly.entity_id
_entity_poly.type
_entity_poly.pdbx_seq_one_letter_code
_entity_poly.pdbx_strand_id
1 'polypeptide(L)'
;SEPDLFFFEIPGKSGQFVADYNGDVHLIPYQGIQVKWDRTPYSSTFTVTDESGNRYYFSEVETTVSEDLDDKEDVKDWITSWNLSRIVTSQNDTIRYYYTSNASIVDVNTSHTIINSASWDVGTGWSIETVEEKTNSRRVTNYPRYLQRIEWNGGKLEFVAEENTDNKPPRLTEVKLYAGNRYLKSTVLSYGTFDNGSTKLSSIDEKNGETTEHVCHFEYNTAYHLPSRYSLDYDHWGYFNGTGSSQGGYIPTYEVHGHVVEGADRSPKFPQTAADMLTDIVYKGGGRKKFEYEANVAADGYFGEKTIIGGGVRIKRIIEALDGRENVTEYRYVKSTGESSGEIFKGTILYTSTDFKEQTVGRPIGYAVYENSQNLIFDFNGVPVVYSEVKEIKPNGSYTINRYT
;
A
#
# COMPACT_ATOMS: atom_id res chain seq x y z
N SER A 1 17.33 -15.39 -11.81
CA SER A 1 16.31 -14.45 -11.33
C SER A 1 15.52 -15.13 -10.23
N GLU A 2 15.16 -14.40 -9.20
CA GLU A 2 14.27 -14.89 -8.17
C GLU A 2 12.90 -15.18 -8.79
N PRO A 3 12.15 -16.20 -8.31
CA PRO A 3 10.80 -16.47 -8.77
C PRO A 3 9.84 -15.35 -8.38
N ASP A 4 8.84 -15.09 -9.22
CA ASP A 4 7.80 -14.13 -8.91
C ASP A 4 6.99 -14.61 -7.70
N LEU A 5 6.72 -13.70 -6.77
CA LEU A 5 5.85 -13.92 -5.62
C LEU A 5 4.43 -13.45 -5.97
N PHE A 6 3.48 -14.36 -5.90
CA PHE A 6 2.07 -14.10 -6.14
C PHE A 6 1.31 -14.03 -4.83
N PHE A 7 0.30 -13.15 -4.79
CA PHE A 7 -0.64 -13.02 -3.69
C PHE A 7 -2.02 -13.46 -4.17
N PHE A 8 -2.77 -14.15 -3.32
CA PHE A 8 -4.15 -14.51 -3.62
C PHE A 8 -5.06 -14.16 -2.45
N GLU A 9 -6.31 -13.86 -2.78
CA GLU A 9 -7.39 -13.65 -1.82
C GLU A 9 -8.65 -14.33 -2.34
N ILE A 10 -9.24 -15.18 -1.50
CA ILE A 10 -10.55 -15.81 -1.70
C ILE A 10 -11.39 -15.63 -0.44
N PRO A 11 -12.72 -15.79 -0.45
CA PRO A 11 -13.54 -15.65 0.73
C PRO A 11 -13.02 -16.46 1.93
N GLY A 12 -12.63 -15.75 3.00
CA GLY A 12 -12.13 -16.33 4.24
C GLY A 12 -10.68 -16.80 4.23
N LYS A 13 -9.94 -16.63 3.13
CA LYS A 13 -8.53 -17.02 3.04
C LYS A 13 -7.73 -16.08 2.14
N SER A 14 -6.51 -15.84 2.56
CA SER A 14 -5.49 -15.15 1.76
C SER A 14 -4.14 -15.82 1.94
N GLY A 15 -3.21 -15.58 1.04
CA GLY A 15 -1.88 -16.13 1.13
C GLY A 15 -1.00 -15.74 -0.04
N GLN A 16 0.16 -16.36 -0.05
CA GLN A 16 1.19 -16.13 -1.05
C GLN A 16 1.60 -17.46 -1.68
N PHE A 17 2.10 -17.41 -2.88
CA PHE A 17 2.71 -18.56 -3.53
C PHE A 17 3.78 -18.14 -4.52
N VAL A 18 4.68 -19.05 -4.79
CA VAL A 18 5.63 -18.98 -5.89
C VAL A 18 5.34 -20.10 -6.88
N ALA A 19 5.64 -19.90 -8.15
CA ALA A 19 5.64 -20.96 -9.14
C ALA A 19 7.08 -21.36 -9.44
N ASP A 20 7.35 -22.66 -9.44
CA ASP A 20 8.67 -23.16 -9.83
C ASP A 20 8.85 -23.15 -11.36
N TYR A 21 10.02 -23.56 -11.82
CA TYR A 21 10.37 -23.58 -13.24
C TYR A 21 9.44 -24.48 -14.08
N ASN A 22 8.83 -25.51 -13.49
CA ASN A 22 7.89 -26.40 -14.14
C ASN A 22 6.46 -25.84 -14.16
N GLY A 23 6.21 -24.76 -13.43
CA GLY A 23 4.89 -24.15 -13.23
C GLY A 23 4.11 -24.75 -12.06
N ASP A 24 4.76 -25.58 -11.22
CA ASP A 24 4.14 -26.10 -10.02
C ASP A 24 4.10 -24.99 -8.94
N VAL A 25 2.96 -24.87 -8.27
CA VAL A 25 2.68 -23.81 -7.30
C VAL A 25 3.00 -24.26 -5.88
N HIS A 26 3.75 -23.42 -5.16
CA HIS A 26 4.15 -23.65 -3.77
C HIS A 26 3.62 -22.52 -2.87
N LEU A 27 2.70 -22.87 -1.97
CA LEU A 27 2.06 -21.93 -1.04
C LEU A 27 2.98 -21.53 0.12
N ILE A 28 2.93 -20.26 0.53
CA ILE A 28 3.72 -19.67 1.60
C ILE A 28 2.81 -18.87 2.57
N PRO A 29 2.58 -19.31 3.83
CA PRO A 29 2.83 -20.67 4.33
C PRO A 29 1.92 -21.71 3.65
N TYR A 30 2.23 -22.99 3.84
CA TYR A 30 1.38 -24.06 3.34
C TYR A 30 -0.05 -23.94 3.92
N GLN A 31 -1.05 -24.08 3.07
CA GLN A 31 -2.48 -24.10 3.39
C GLN A 31 -3.14 -25.31 2.70
N GLY A 32 -4.26 -25.78 3.25
CA GLY A 32 -5.01 -26.90 2.69
C GLY A 32 -5.80 -26.56 1.42
N ILE A 33 -5.26 -25.69 0.58
CA ILE A 33 -5.85 -25.31 -0.71
C ILE A 33 -4.97 -25.78 -1.86
N GLN A 34 -5.55 -25.93 -3.04
CA GLN A 34 -4.83 -26.23 -4.26
C GLN A 34 -4.90 -25.04 -5.22
N VAL A 35 -3.75 -24.58 -5.70
CA VAL A 35 -3.66 -23.55 -6.74
C VAL A 35 -3.12 -24.21 -8.01
N LYS A 36 -3.82 -24.03 -9.13
CA LYS A 36 -3.39 -24.48 -10.44
C LYS A 36 -3.21 -23.27 -11.34
N TRP A 37 -2.06 -23.18 -11.99
CA TRP A 37 -1.76 -22.17 -12.99
C TRP A 37 -1.86 -22.77 -14.38
N ASP A 38 -2.84 -22.36 -15.18
CA ASP A 38 -2.97 -22.73 -16.57
C ASP A 38 -2.38 -21.62 -17.44
N ARG A 39 -1.23 -21.88 -18.03
CA ARG A 39 -0.48 -20.93 -18.85
C ARG A 39 -0.32 -21.42 -20.27
N THR A 40 -0.72 -20.58 -21.22
CA THR A 40 -0.48 -20.76 -22.66
C THR A 40 0.15 -19.47 -23.22
N PRO A 41 0.68 -19.45 -24.45
CA PRO A 41 1.18 -18.21 -25.05
C PRO A 41 0.16 -17.07 -25.15
N TYR A 42 -1.14 -17.39 -25.08
CA TYR A 42 -2.23 -16.43 -25.29
C TYR A 42 -3.14 -16.25 -24.04
N SER A 43 -2.92 -17.02 -23.00
CA SER A 43 -3.78 -17.01 -21.82
C SER A 43 -3.00 -17.39 -20.57
N SER A 44 -3.28 -16.72 -19.50
CA SER A 44 -2.78 -17.03 -18.16
C SER A 44 -3.95 -16.96 -17.20
N THR A 45 -4.27 -18.06 -16.52
CA THR A 45 -5.39 -18.16 -15.60
C THR A 45 -5.01 -18.97 -14.38
N PHE A 46 -5.63 -18.65 -13.23
CA PHE A 46 -5.48 -19.42 -12.01
C PHE A 46 -6.80 -20.06 -11.60
N THR A 47 -6.73 -21.26 -11.08
CA THR A 47 -7.84 -21.94 -10.39
C THR A 47 -7.39 -22.27 -8.98
N VAL A 48 -8.11 -21.73 -7.99
CA VAL A 48 -7.91 -22.07 -6.58
C VAL A 48 -9.03 -22.99 -6.14
N THR A 49 -8.71 -24.09 -5.46
CA THR A 49 -9.69 -25.02 -4.87
C THR A 49 -9.48 -25.03 -3.35
N ASP A 50 -10.53 -24.71 -2.60
CA ASP A 50 -10.49 -24.75 -1.14
C ASP A 50 -10.75 -26.15 -0.57
N GLU A 51 -10.60 -26.33 0.74
CA GLU A 51 -10.78 -27.61 1.42
C GLU A 51 -12.24 -28.12 1.36
N SER A 52 -13.20 -27.22 1.12
CA SER A 52 -14.62 -27.57 0.93
C SER A 52 -14.94 -28.01 -0.50
N GLY A 53 -13.96 -27.94 -1.41
CA GLY A 53 -14.12 -28.28 -2.82
C GLY A 53 -14.72 -27.15 -3.67
N ASN A 54 -14.83 -25.93 -3.14
CA ASN A 54 -15.20 -24.76 -3.94
C ASN A 54 -14.04 -24.37 -4.85
N ARG A 55 -14.35 -24.01 -6.08
CA ARG A 55 -13.37 -23.64 -7.11
C ARG A 55 -13.54 -22.17 -7.49
N TYR A 56 -12.45 -21.44 -7.42
CA TYR A 56 -12.35 -20.02 -7.72
C TYR A 56 -11.53 -19.85 -9.00
N TYR A 57 -12.11 -19.26 -10.03
CA TYR A 57 -11.48 -19.10 -11.34
C TYR A 57 -11.09 -17.64 -11.54
N PHE A 58 -9.80 -17.39 -11.73
CA PHE A 58 -9.22 -16.09 -11.98
C PHE A 58 -8.76 -15.99 -13.43
N SER A 59 -9.54 -15.31 -14.27
CA SER A 59 -9.31 -15.25 -15.72
C SER A 59 -9.44 -13.85 -16.31
N GLU A 60 -9.92 -12.87 -15.54
CA GLU A 60 -10.00 -11.49 -15.98
C GLU A 60 -8.70 -10.76 -15.62
N VAL A 61 -7.85 -10.53 -16.61
CA VAL A 61 -6.50 -10.01 -16.38
C VAL A 61 -6.43 -8.49 -16.48
N GLU A 62 -5.58 -7.91 -15.65
CA GLU A 62 -5.09 -6.54 -15.79
C GLU A 62 -3.67 -6.57 -16.29
N THR A 63 -3.31 -5.62 -17.13
CA THR A 63 -1.99 -5.52 -17.71
C THR A 63 -1.39 -4.15 -17.47
N THR A 64 -0.06 -4.11 -17.39
CA THR A 64 0.71 -2.88 -17.31
C THR A 64 1.73 -2.85 -18.42
N VAL A 65 1.87 -1.69 -19.06
CA VAL A 65 2.93 -1.40 -20.03
C VAL A 65 3.83 -0.34 -19.42
N SER A 66 5.13 -0.58 -19.44
CA SER A 66 6.16 0.38 -19.00
C SER A 66 7.07 0.71 -20.16
N GLU A 67 7.17 1.99 -20.48
CA GLU A 67 8.01 2.53 -21.54
C GLU A 67 9.06 3.45 -20.94
N ASP A 68 10.33 3.25 -21.30
CA ASP A 68 11.36 4.23 -20.99
C ASP A 68 11.18 5.44 -21.92
N LEU A 69 11.15 6.66 -21.36
CA LEU A 69 10.94 7.86 -22.18
C LEU A 69 12.22 8.34 -22.89
N ASP A 70 13.37 7.91 -22.40
CA ASP A 70 14.68 8.22 -22.99
C ASP A 70 15.11 7.14 -23.98
N ASP A 71 14.73 5.87 -23.72
CA ASP A 71 14.96 4.73 -24.62
C ASP A 71 13.62 4.10 -25.05
N LYS A 72 13.10 4.55 -26.17
CA LYS A 72 11.80 4.10 -26.70
C LYS A 72 11.74 2.64 -27.14
N GLU A 73 12.87 1.95 -27.22
CA GLU A 73 12.95 0.52 -27.52
C GLU A 73 12.78 -0.33 -26.25
N ASP A 74 12.99 0.24 -25.04
CA ASP A 74 12.76 -0.46 -23.78
C ASP A 74 11.28 -0.37 -23.37
N VAL A 75 10.44 -1.16 -24.02
CA VAL A 75 9.04 -1.33 -23.71
C VAL A 75 8.83 -2.72 -23.10
N LYS A 76 8.19 -2.76 -21.95
CA LYS A 76 7.86 -3.99 -21.23
C LYS A 76 6.38 -4.04 -20.94
N ASP A 77 5.75 -5.18 -21.17
CA ASP A 77 4.36 -5.47 -20.80
C ASP A 77 4.26 -6.74 -19.97
N TRP A 78 3.36 -6.74 -19.00
CA TRP A 78 3.10 -7.90 -18.16
C TRP A 78 1.69 -7.87 -17.56
N ILE A 79 1.20 -9.05 -17.18
CA ILE A 79 -0.02 -9.18 -16.39
C ILE A 79 0.32 -8.83 -14.94
N THR A 80 -0.43 -7.90 -14.36
CA THR A 80 -0.25 -7.41 -12.98
C THR A 80 -1.22 -8.05 -12.01
N SER A 81 -2.43 -8.44 -12.48
CA SER A 81 -3.40 -9.12 -11.63
C SER A 81 -4.34 -10.02 -12.43
N TRP A 82 -4.95 -10.97 -11.73
CA TRP A 82 -6.00 -11.85 -12.23
C TRP A 82 -7.23 -11.70 -11.35
N ASN A 83 -8.29 -11.15 -11.89
CA ASN A 83 -9.54 -10.95 -11.18
C ASN A 83 -10.43 -12.20 -11.26
N LEU A 84 -11.20 -12.42 -10.18
CA LEU A 84 -12.09 -13.55 -10.03
C LEU A 84 -13.25 -13.45 -11.04
N SER A 85 -13.35 -14.42 -11.98
CA SER A 85 -14.41 -14.45 -12.98
C SER A 85 -15.62 -15.30 -12.57
N ARG A 86 -15.40 -16.35 -11.77
CA ARG A 86 -16.47 -17.18 -11.23
C ARG A 86 -16.03 -18.00 -10.03
N ILE A 87 -17.02 -18.34 -9.21
CA ILE A 87 -16.91 -19.37 -8.16
C ILE A 87 -17.85 -20.50 -8.54
N VAL A 88 -17.38 -21.74 -8.42
CA VAL A 88 -18.23 -22.93 -8.50
C VAL A 88 -18.14 -23.64 -7.16
N THR A 89 -19.27 -23.69 -6.43
CA THR A 89 -19.32 -24.31 -5.11
C THR A 89 -19.19 -25.85 -5.23
N SER A 90 -18.90 -26.52 -4.14
CA SER A 90 -18.87 -27.98 -4.06
C SER A 90 -20.22 -28.62 -4.42
N GLN A 91 -21.31 -27.85 -4.36
CA GLN A 91 -22.68 -28.30 -4.77
C GLN A 91 -23.00 -27.92 -6.22
N ASN A 92 -22.02 -27.43 -7.00
CA ASN A 92 -22.13 -26.96 -8.38
C ASN A 92 -23.01 -25.70 -8.60
N ASP A 93 -23.30 -24.94 -7.54
CA ASP A 93 -23.82 -23.58 -7.72
C ASP A 93 -22.72 -22.67 -8.26
N THR A 94 -23.11 -21.71 -9.10
CA THR A 94 -22.16 -20.82 -9.74
C THR A 94 -22.46 -19.36 -9.42
N ILE A 95 -21.43 -18.63 -9.01
CA ILE A 95 -21.42 -17.17 -8.89
C ILE A 95 -20.52 -16.64 -10.00
N ARG A 96 -20.97 -15.65 -10.77
CA ARG A 96 -20.22 -15.05 -11.88
C ARG A 96 -19.93 -13.58 -11.62
N TYR A 97 -18.75 -13.16 -12.02
CA TYR A 97 -18.24 -11.79 -11.89
C TYR A 97 -18.02 -11.23 -13.29
N TYR A 98 -18.54 -10.03 -13.53
CA TYR A 98 -18.44 -9.35 -14.82
C TYR A 98 -17.72 -8.02 -14.63
N TYR A 99 -16.77 -7.77 -15.51
CA TYR A 99 -15.93 -6.58 -15.45
C TYR A 99 -16.09 -5.75 -16.71
N THR A 100 -15.82 -4.47 -16.59
CA THR A 100 -15.64 -3.56 -17.71
C THR A 100 -14.20 -3.12 -17.82
N SER A 101 -13.73 -2.93 -19.04
CA SER A 101 -12.45 -2.27 -19.32
C SER A 101 -12.73 -0.79 -19.57
N ASN A 102 -12.23 0.06 -18.70
CA ASN A 102 -12.29 1.51 -18.91
C ASN A 102 -10.97 2.00 -19.56
N ALA A 103 -10.89 3.32 -19.75
CA ALA A 103 -9.68 3.95 -20.24
C ALA A 103 -8.45 3.57 -19.38
N SER A 104 -7.32 3.44 -20.02
CA SER A 104 -6.04 3.21 -19.34
C SER A 104 -5.71 4.37 -18.41
N ILE A 105 -5.03 4.06 -17.31
CA ILE A 105 -4.48 5.04 -16.36
C ILE A 105 -2.99 5.17 -16.67
N VAL A 106 -2.57 6.39 -16.97
CA VAL A 106 -1.18 6.70 -17.34
C VAL A 106 -0.52 7.50 -16.22
N ASP A 107 0.61 7.00 -15.73
CA ASP A 107 1.49 7.71 -14.82
C ASP A 107 2.89 7.85 -15.43
N VAL A 108 3.59 8.91 -15.07
CA VAL A 108 5.00 9.08 -15.38
C VAL A 108 5.79 9.05 -14.08
N ASN A 109 6.60 8.03 -13.94
CA ASN A 109 7.49 7.86 -12.80
C ASN A 109 8.87 8.36 -13.18
N THR A 110 9.42 9.26 -12.37
CA THR A 110 10.76 9.80 -12.57
C THR A 110 11.64 9.37 -11.42
N SER A 111 12.83 8.88 -11.71
CA SER A 111 13.85 8.53 -10.73
C SER A 111 15.09 9.40 -10.90
N HIS A 112 15.70 9.77 -9.80
CA HIS A 112 16.88 10.63 -9.76
C HIS A 112 18.07 9.89 -9.17
N THR A 113 19.22 10.02 -9.81
CA THR A 113 20.48 9.43 -9.38
C THR A 113 21.59 10.46 -9.54
N ILE A 114 22.41 10.63 -8.51
CA ILE A 114 23.62 11.43 -8.57
C ILE A 114 24.82 10.49 -8.63
N ILE A 115 25.73 10.73 -9.54
CA ILE A 115 27.02 10.04 -9.59
C ILE A 115 28.08 10.99 -9.00
N ASN A 116 28.69 10.56 -7.93
CA ASN A 116 29.74 11.29 -7.24
C ASN A 116 31.09 10.65 -7.42
N SER A 117 32.11 11.48 -7.31
CA SER A 117 33.50 11.06 -7.18
C SER A 117 34.01 11.50 -5.80
N ALA A 118 34.55 10.58 -5.02
CA ALA A 118 35.22 10.87 -3.75
C ALA A 118 36.73 10.69 -3.90
N SER A 119 37.51 11.67 -3.47
CA SER A 119 38.97 11.60 -3.47
C SER A 119 39.52 11.93 -2.09
N TRP A 120 40.61 11.27 -1.70
CA TRP A 120 41.32 11.53 -0.45
C TRP A 120 42.61 12.29 -0.71
N ASP A 121 42.80 13.39 0.01
CA ASP A 121 44.05 14.14 0.06
C ASP A 121 44.61 14.18 1.48
N VAL A 122 45.92 14.00 1.65
CA VAL A 122 46.58 13.92 2.95
C VAL A 122 46.49 15.21 3.77
N GLY A 123 46.28 16.35 3.10
CA GLY A 123 46.21 17.65 3.75
C GLY A 123 44.79 18.14 4.06
N THR A 124 43.83 17.74 3.24
CA THR A 124 42.44 18.24 3.29
C THR A 124 41.39 17.20 3.62
N GLY A 125 41.75 15.90 3.60
CA GLY A 125 40.84 14.79 3.85
C GLY A 125 40.03 14.40 2.61
N TRP A 126 38.80 13.88 2.83
CA TRP A 126 37.90 13.49 1.75
C TRP A 126 37.28 14.73 1.07
N SER A 127 37.29 14.69 -0.26
CA SER A 127 36.57 15.65 -1.12
C SER A 127 35.55 14.87 -1.94
N ILE A 128 34.30 15.35 -1.98
CA ILE A 128 33.20 14.76 -2.73
C ILE A 128 32.76 15.75 -3.79
N GLU A 129 32.71 15.30 -5.03
CA GLU A 129 32.29 16.10 -6.18
C GLU A 129 31.20 15.36 -6.96
N THR A 130 30.10 16.05 -7.31
CA THR A 130 29.09 15.51 -8.22
C THR A 130 29.63 15.54 -9.63
N VAL A 131 29.74 14.37 -10.24
CA VAL A 131 30.27 14.20 -11.61
C VAL A 131 29.14 14.23 -12.63
N GLU A 132 28.00 13.63 -12.28
CA GLU A 132 26.87 13.49 -13.19
C GLU A 132 25.56 13.41 -12.40
N GLU A 133 24.52 14.04 -12.90
CA GLU A 133 23.14 13.87 -12.42
C GLU A 133 22.34 13.18 -13.54
N LYS A 134 21.64 12.09 -13.17
CA LYS A 134 20.81 11.32 -14.09
C LYS A 134 19.36 11.39 -13.64
N THR A 135 18.49 11.64 -14.59
CA THR A 135 17.05 11.53 -14.43
C THR A 135 16.57 10.50 -15.44
N ASN A 136 15.88 9.46 -14.96
CA ASN A 136 15.24 8.48 -15.81
C ASN A 136 13.73 8.58 -15.63
N SER A 137 13.00 8.71 -16.73
CA SER A 137 11.55 8.84 -16.72
C SER A 137 10.89 7.68 -17.45
N ARG A 138 9.97 6.99 -16.79
CA ARG A 138 9.20 5.90 -17.37
C ARG A 138 7.73 6.23 -17.38
N ARG A 139 7.07 6.02 -18.52
CA ARG A 139 5.62 6.03 -18.62
C ARG A 139 5.09 4.66 -18.24
N VAL A 140 4.18 4.61 -17.26
CA VAL A 140 3.51 3.39 -16.83
C VAL A 140 2.03 3.51 -17.21
N THR A 141 1.57 2.63 -18.08
CA THR A 141 0.17 2.58 -18.53
C THR A 141 -0.49 1.33 -17.97
N ASN A 142 -1.47 1.51 -17.11
CA ASN A 142 -2.26 0.45 -16.51
C ASN A 142 -3.58 0.27 -17.24
N TYR A 143 -3.97 -0.98 -17.48
CA TYR A 143 -5.25 -1.38 -18.09
C TYR A 143 -6.10 -2.13 -17.06
N PRO A 144 -6.76 -1.41 -16.14
CA PRO A 144 -7.51 -2.00 -15.04
C PRO A 144 -8.82 -2.63 -15.49
N ARG A 145 -9.36 -3.50 -14.62
CA ARG A 145 -10.69 -4.11 -14.74
C ARG A 145 -11.56 -3.65 -13.58
N TYR A 146 -12.74 -3.16 -13.86
CA TYR A 146 -13.67 -2.67 -12.83
C TYR A 146 -14.86 -3.60 -12.75
N LEU A 147 -15.15 -4.10 -11.56
CA LEU A 147 -16.28 -4.98 -11.30
C LEU A 147 -17.59 -4.22 -11.58
N GLN A 148 -18.37 -4.75 -12.53
CA GLN A 148 -19.64 -4.19 -12.95
C GLN A 148 -20.83 -4.94 -12.35
N ARG A 149 -20.73 -6.28 -12.21
CA ARG A 149 -21.83 -7.09 -11.78
C ARG A 149 -21.35 -8.42 -11.18
N ILE A 150 -22.08 -8.89 -10.15
CA ILE A 150 -21.98 -10.23 -9.62
C ILE A 150 -23.36 -10.89 -9.76
N GLU A 151 -23.40 -12.09 -10.31
CA GLU A 151 -24.64 -12.86 -10.50
C GLU A 151 -24.54 -14.22 -9.83
N TRP A 152 -25.66 -14.64 -9.23
CA TRP A 152 -25.83 -15.97 -8.67
C TRP A 152 -27.26 -16.49 -8.92
N ASN A 153 -27.51 -17.72 -8.58
CA ASN A 153 -28.87 -18.29 -8.69
C ASN A 153 -29.83 -17.50 -7.78
N GLY A 154 -30.75 -16.78 -8.42
CA GLY A 154 -31.81 -16.01 -7.75
C GLY A 154 -31.50 -14.53 -7.47
N GLY A 155 -30.32 -14.01 -7.85
CA GLY A 155 -30.05 -12.58 -7.63
C GLY A 155 -28.82 -12.04 -8.33
N LYS A 156 -28.62 -10.73 -8.20
CA LYS A 156 -27.42 -10.03 -8.68
C LYS A 156 -27.12 -8.78 -7.86
N LEU A 157 -25.86 -8.40 -7.88
CA LEU A 157 -25.38 -7.05 -7.53
C LEU A 157 -24.94 -6.34 -8.80
N GLU A 158 -25.26 -5.06 -8.91
CA GLU A 158 -24.75 -4.15 -9.96
C GLU A 158 -23.97 -3.02 -9.29
N PHE A 159 -22.78 -2.74 -9.83
CA PHE A 159 -21.86 -1.71 -9.36
C PHE A 159 -21.91 -0.56 -10.37
N VAL A 160 -22.45 0.57 -9.95
CA VAL A 160 -22.54 1.78 -10.76
C VAL A 160 -21.36 2.66 -10.44
N ALA A 161 -20.58 2.99 -11.44
CA ALA A 161 -19.45 3.89 -11.32
C ALA A 161 -19.63 5.13 -12.19
N GLU A 162 -19.15 6.26 -11.70
CA GLU A 162 -19.04 7.50 -12.45
C GLU A 162 -17.67 7.55 -13.13
N GLU A 163 -17.66 7.79 -14.43
CA GLU A 163 -16.40 7.96 -15.18
C GLU A 163 -15.66 9.20 -14.68
N ASN A 164 -14.35 9.06 -14.60
CA ASN A 164 -13.46 10.16 -14.24
C ASN A 164 -12.67 10.58 -15.48
N THR A 165 -12.74 11.85 -15.85
CA THR A 165 -12.13 12.39 -17.07
C THR A 165 -10.64 12.71 -16.93
N ASP A 166 -10.12 12.72 -15.72
CA ASP A 166 -8.78 13.24 -15.40
C ASP A 166 -7.71 12.13 -15.25
N ASN A 167 -7.73 11.11 -16.11
CA ASN A 167 -6.79 9.98 -16.00
C ASN A 167 -6.80 9.33 -14.61
N LYS A 168 -7.98 9.28 -13.99
CA LYS A 168 -8.22 8.66 -12.69
C LYS A 168 -9.17 7.47 -12.85
N PRO A 169 -9.13 6.49 -11.94
CA PRO A 169 -10.06 5.37 -11.96
C PRO A 169 -11.51 5.87 -11.81
N PRO A 170 -12.50 5.18 -12.43
CA PRO A 170 -13.90 5.45 -12.20
C PRO A 170 -14.24 5.29 -10.72
N ARG A 171 -15.19 6.07 -10.27
CA ARG A 171 -15.59 6.14 -8.86
C ARG A 171 -16.91 5.40 -8.64
N LEU A 172 -16.90 4.36 -7.81
CA LEU A 172 -18.10 3.61 -7.44
C LEU A 172 -19.09 4.53 -6.70
N THR A 173 -20.28 4.74 -7.24
CA THR A 173 -21.29 5.63 -6.66
C THR A 173 -22.48 4.89 -6.07
N GLU A 174 -22.80 3.70 -6.58
CA GLU A 174 -23.96 2.95 -6.10
C GLU A 174 -23.74 1.43 -6.28
N VAL A 175 -24.20 0.65 -5.31
CA VAL A 175 -24.26 -0.82 -5.36
C VAL A 175 -25.73 -1.23 -5.25
N LYS A 176 -26.30 -1.81 -6.32
CA LYS A 176 -27.70 -2.20 -6.41
C LYS A 176 -27.87 -3.69 -6.19
N LEU A 177 -28.81 -4.08 -5.33
CA LEU A 177 -29.15 -5.47 -5.04
C LEU A 177 -30.50 -5.83 -5.69
N TYR A 178 -30.52 -6.99 -6.38
CA TYR A 178 -31.71 -7.54 -7.03
C TYR A 178 -31.98 -8.97 -6.57
N ALA A 179 -33.26 -9.33 -6.43
CA ALA A 179 -33.72 -10.72 -6.37
C ALA A 179 -34.31 -11.06 -7.77
N GLY A 180 -33.60 -11.93 -8.53
CA GLY A 180 -33.86 -12.07 -9.95
C GLY A 180 -33.72 -10.73 -10.67
N ASN A 181 -34.78 -10.27 -11.30
CA ASN A 181 -34.86 -8.95 -11.96
C ASN A 181 -35.50 -7.86 -11.09
N ARG A 182 -36.01 -8.22 -9.90
CA ARG A 182 -36.66 -7.26 -9.00
C ARG A 182 -35.61 -6.52 -8.19
N TYR A 183 -35.54 -5.18 -8.37
CA TYR A 183 -34.76 -4.32 -7.51
C TYR A 183 -35.23 -4.43 -6.05
N LEU A 184 -34.28 -4.53 -5.12
CA LEU A 184 -34.57 -4.57 -3.68
C LEU A 184 -34.14 -3.26 -3.01
N LYS A 185 -32.86 -2.95 -3.07
CA LYS A 185 -32.26 -1.77 -2.44
C LYS A 185 -30.92 -1.46 -3.08
N SER A 186 -30.40 -0.28 -2.76
CA SER A 186 -29.00 0.06 -3.09
C SER A 186 -28.31 0.79 -1.95
N THR A 187 -26.98 0.71 -1.99
CA THR A 187 -26.07 1.50 -1.16
C THR A 187 -25.49 2.59 -2.04
N VAL A 188 -25.66 3.84 -1.64
CA VAL A 188 -25.16 5.03 -2.35
C VAL A 188 -23.95 5.58 -1.60
N LEU A 189 -22.86 5.85 -2.33
CA LEU A 189 -21.62 6.40 -1.82
C LEU A 189 -21.47 7.84 -2.32
N SER A 190 -21.31 8.79 -1.40
CA SER A 190 -21.06 10.19 -1.70
C SER A 190 -19.63 10.57 -1.38
N TYR A 191 -19.05 11.45 -2.20
CA TYR A 191 -17.65 11.80 -2.12
C TYR A 191 -17.45 13.32 -2.03
N GLY A 192 -16.36 13.69 -1.41
CA GLY A 192 -15.79 15.03 -1.44
C GLY A 192 -14.34 14.98 -1.92
N THR A 193 -13.64 16.09 -1.77
CA THR A 193 -12.23 16.22 -2.12
C THR A 193 -11.42 16.72 -0.92
N PHE A 194 -10.19 16.25 -0.80
CA PHE A 194 -9.19 16.87 0.06
C PHE A 194 -8.58 18.10 -0.63
N ASP A 195 -7.82 18.89 0.10
CA ASP A 195 -7.21 20.13 -0.40
C ASP A 195 -6.25 19.89 -1.57
N ASN A 196 -5.59 18.73 -1.60
CA ASN A 196 -4.72 18.31 -2.70
C ASN A 196 -5.47 17.78 -3.94
N GLY A 197 -6.81 17.82 -3.94
CA GLY A 197 -7.67 17.35 -5.03
C GLY A 197 -7.91 15.84 -5.05
N SER A 198 -7.40 15.08 -4.09
CA SER A 198 -7.70 13.64 -3.98
C SER A 198 -9.11 13.41 -3.44
N THR A 199 -9.71 12.28 -3.81
CA THR A 199 -11.09 11.92 -3.44
C THR A 199 -11.16 11.37 -2.03
N LYS A 200 -12.19 11.77 -1.25
CA LYS A 200 -12.54 11.17 0.03
C LYS A 200 -13.99 10.70 0.05
N LEU A 201 -14.26 9.56 0.67
CA LEU A 201 -15.64 9.10 0.92
C LEU A 201 -16.25 9.98 2.01
N SER A 202 -17.38 10.63 1.71
CA SER A 202 -18.03 11.54 2.66
C SER A 202 -19.18 10.90 3.39
N SER A 203 -20.04 10.12 2.71
CA SER A 203 -21.17 9.43 3.35
C SER A 203 -21.57 8.17 2.62
N ILE A 204 -22.31 7.33 3.35
CA ILE A 204 -23.03 6.17 2.83
C ILE A 204 -24.50 6.32 3.19
N ASP A 205 -25.35 6.12 2.18
CA ASP A 205 -26.79 6.13 2.31
C ASP A 205 -27.37 4.81 1.78
N GLU A 206 -28.47 4.32 2.37
CA GLU A 206 -29.25 3.21 1.86
C GLU A 206 -30.50 3.72 1.15
N LYS A 207 -30.74 3.25 -0.07
CA LYS A 207 -31.91 3.61 -0.87
C LYS A 207 -32.82 2.40 -1.04
N ASN A 208 -34.08 2.56 -0.72
CA ASN A 208 -35.11 1.55 -0.86
C ASN A 208 -36.34 2.16 -1.58
N GLY A 209 -36.49 1.85 -2.88
CA GLY A 209 -37.45 2.53 -3.73
C GLY A 209 -37.16 4.03 -3.82
N GLU A 210 -38.12 4.86 -3.41
CA GLU A 210 -37.99 6.33 -3.39
C GLU A 210 -37.44 6.88 -2.07
N THR A 211 -37.30 6.04 -1.04
CA THR A 211 -36.77 6.48 0.25
C THR A 211 -35.27 6.33 0.31
N THR A 212 -34.60 7.36 0.82
CA THR A 212 -33.16 7.36 1.09
C THR A 212 -32.94 7.57 2.59
N GLU A 213 -32.18 6.70 3.20
CA GLU A 213 -31.83 6.77 4.60
C GLU A 213 -30.32 6.92 4.77
N HIS A 214 -29.93 7.94 5.53
CA HIS A 214 -28.53 8.12 5.90
C HIS A 214 -28.05 6.96 6.79
N VAL A 215 -26.90 6.34 6.44
CA VAL A 215 -26.28 5.27 7.25
C VAL A 215 -25.18 5.86 8.12
N CYS A 216 -24.20 6.52 7.51
CA CYS A 216 -23.10 7.15 8.21
C CYS A 216 -22.39 8.20 7.33
N HIS A 217 -21.65 9.09 7.98
CA HIS A 217 -20.66 9.93 7.31
C HIS A 217 -19.30 9.81 7.97
N PHE A 218 -18.28 10.26 7.25
CA PHE A 218 -16.88 10.10 7.58
C PHE A 218 -16.24 11.47 7.84
N GLU A 219 -15.52 11.59 8.95
CA GLU A 219 -14.72 12.77 9.29
C GLU A 219 -13.23 12.41 9.20
N TYR A 220 -12.43 13.40 8.81
CA TYR A 220 -11.01 13.23 8.55
C TYR A 220 -10.19 14.23 9.35
N ASN A 221 -8.92 13.92 9.58
CA ASN A 221 -8.00 14.84 10.23
C ASN A 221 -7.81 16.10 9.36
N THR A 222 -8.15 17.25 9.93
CA THR A 222 -8.03 18.56 9.26
C THR A 222 -6.89 19.42 9.84
N ALA A 223 -6.12 18.88 10.79
CA ALA A 223 -4.99 19.60 11.37
C ALA A 223 -3.78 19.64 10.42
N TYR A 224 -3.67 18.65 9.56
CA TYR A 224 -2.62 18.51 8.56
C TYR A 224 -3.26 18.01 7.27
N HIS A 225 -2.78 18.52 6.13
CA HIS A 225 -3.26 18.15 4.80
C HIS A 225 -2.14 17.54 3.97
N LEU A 226 -2.48 16.50 3.24
CA LEU A 226 -1.55 15.90 2.29
C LEU A 226 -1.23 16.90 1.18
N PRO A 227 0.05 17.03 0.79
CA PRO A 227 0.45 17.85 -0.34
C PRO A 227 0.01 17.24 -1.67
N SER A 228 0.35 17.90 -2.77
CA SER A 228 0.21 17.30 -4.10
C SER A 228 0.90 15.93 -4.15
N ARG A 229 0.34 14.97 -4.92
CA ARG A 229 0.93 13.64 -5.16
C ARG A 229 2.37 13.67 -5.71
N TYR A 230 2.79 14.80 -6.26
CA TYR A 230 4.15 15.01 -6.78
C TYR A 230 5.07 15.73 -5.79
N SER A 231 4.63 15.93 -4.55
CA SER A 231 5.45 16.52 -3.50
C SER A 231 6.61 15.61 -3.12
N LEU A 232 7.73 16.20 -2.78
CA LEU A 232 8.91 15.52 -2.26
C LEU A 232 8.91 15.41 -0.72
N ASP A 233 7.83 15.87 -0.06
CA ASP A 233 7.66 15.83 1.39
C ASP A 233 7.25 14.45 1.87
N TYR A 234 8.15 13.48 1.77
CA TYR A 234 7.92 12.11 2.23
C TYR A 234 9.13 11.57 3.01
N ASP A 235 8.85 10.66 3.91
CA ASP A 235 9.87 9.98 4.71
C ASP A 235 10.56 8.85 3.93
N HIS A 236 11.44 8.10 4.60
CA HIS A 236 12.17 6.97 4.00
C HIS A 236 11.24 5.90 3.38
N TRP A 237 10.02 5.80 3.87
CA TRP A 237 9.00 4.81 3.46
C TRP A 237 7.92 5.39 2.56
N GLY A 238 8.03 6.66 2.16
CA GLY A 238 7.08 7.31 1.26
C GLY A 238 5.85 7.92 1.93
N TYR A 239 5.80 7.99 3.27
CA TYR A 239 4.72 8.68 3.98
C TYR A 239 5.01 10.17 4.11
N PHE A 240 3.95 10.98 4.05
CA PHE A 240 4.07 12.42 4.23
C PHE A 240 4.72 12.76 5.58
N ASN A 241 5.75 13.59 5.56
CA ASN A 241 6.48 14.01 6.74
C ASN A 241 6.44 15.52 7.02
N GLY A 242 5.90 16.33 6.10
CA GLY A 242 5.69 17.76 6.30
C GLY A 242 6.95 18.57 6.55
N THR A 243 8.10 18.11 6.04
CA THR A 243 9.39 18.79 6.27
C THR A 243 9.61 19.99 5.36
N GLY A 244 8.73 20.19 4.35
CA GLY A 244 8.91 21.24 3.35
C GLY A 244 10.16 21.03 2.50
N SER A 245 10.46 19.77 2.19
CA SER A 245 11.72 19.32 1.58
C SER A 245 11.94 19.80 0.14
N SER A 246 11.11 20.71 -0.37
CA SER A 246 11.41 21.50 -1.57
C SER A 246 12.81 22.17 -1.53
N GLN A 247 13.44 22.24 -0.36
CA GLN A 247 14.80 22.76 -0.18
C GLN A 247 15.91 21.71 -0.36
N GLY A 248 15.60 20.41 -0.25
CA GLY A 248 16.60 19.33 -0.29
C GLY A 248 16.65 18.56 -1.62
N GLY A 249 15.77 18.87 -2.58
CA GLY A 249 15.70 18.14 -3.84
C GLY A 249 15.22 16.68 -3.70
N TYR A 250 15.53 15.86 -4.68
CA TYR A 250 15.13 14.44 -4.72
C TYR A 250 16.02 13.56 -3.84
N ILE A 251 17.30 13.91 -3.72
CA ILE A 251 18.28 13.09 -3.02
C ILE A 251 18.20 13.36 -1.52
N PRO A 252 18.04 12.32 -0.69
CA PRO A 252 18.06 12.46 0.77
C PRO A 252 19.46 12.80 1.30
N THR A 253 19.54 13.28 2.54
CA THR A 253 20.80 13.35 3.28
C THR A 253 21.42 11.96 3.38
N TYR A 254 22.71 11.85 3.08
CA TYR A 254 23.43 10.59 3.13
C TYR A 254 24.85 10.79 3.69
N GLU A 255 25.47 9.69 4.12
CA GLU A 255 26.83 9.69 4.65
C GLU A 255 27.74 8.85 3.73
N VAL A 256 28.94 9.38 3.48
CA VAL A 256 29.99 8.71 2.73
C VAL A 256 31.33 8.99 3.40
N HIS A 257 32.09 7.96 3.72
CA HIS A 257 33.40 8.05 4.38
C HIS A 257 33.42 8.99 5.62
N GLY A 258 32.34 9.00 6.41
CA GLY A 258 32.21 9.87 7.59
C GLY A 258 31.83 11.32 7.26
N HIS A 259 31.58 11.66 5.99
CA HIS A 259 31.08 12.95 5.57
C HIS A 259 29.59 12.90 5.33
N VAL A 260 28.84 13.77 6.01
CA VAL A 260 27.42 13.99 5.77
C VAL A 260 27.27 14.94 4.60
N VAL A 261 26.56 14.49 3.57
CA VAL A 261 26.13 15.33 2.45
C VAL A 261 24.66 15.67 2.66
N GLU A 262 24.40 16.94 2.88
CA GLU A 262 23.06 17.45 3.14
C GLU A 262 22.16 17.31 1.91
N GLY A 263 20.92 16.88 2.15
CA GLY A 263 19.89 16.68 1.15
C GLY A 263 18.50 16.75 1.78
N ALA A 264 17.51 16.08 1.19
CA ALA A 264 16.15 16.04 1.71
C ALA A 264 16.08 15.35 3.08
N ASP A 265 15.35 15.94 4.03
CA ASP A 265 15.02 15.30 5.31
C ASP A 265 13.93 14.22 5.08
N ARG A 266 14.32 12.95 5.12
CA ARG A 266 13.44 11.78 4.98
C ARG A 266 13.03 11.18 6.33
N SER A 267 13.26 11.88 7.44
CA SER A 267 12.83 11.38 8.74
C SER A 267 11.31 11.37 8.87
N PRO A 268 10.71 10.34 9.46
CA PRO A 268 9.27 10.29 9.70
C PRO A 268 8.87 11.34 10.76
N LYS A 269 7.76 12.02 10.53
CA LYS A 269 7.24 13.06 11.42
C LYS A 269 5.79 12.78 11.80
N PHE A 270 5.54 12.55 13.08
CA PHE A 270 4.21 12.53 13.65
C PHE A 270 3.97 13.85 14.40
N PRO A 271 2.80 14.51 14.27
CA PRO A 271 1.53 14.01 13.70
C PRO A 271 1.30 14.27 12.19
N GLN A 272 2.25 14.83 11.45
CA GLN A 272 2.09 15.16 10.02
C GLN A 272 1.73 13.93 9.18
N THR A 273 2.33 12.78 9.47
CA THR A 273 2.04 11.50 8.80
C THR A 273 0.57 11.07 8.92
N ALA A 274 -0.19 11.63 9.89
CA ALA A 274 -1.63 11.39 10.03
C ALA A 274 -2.50 12.39 9.25
N ALA A 275 -1.92 13.15 8.31
CA ALA A 275 -2.66 14.10 7.48
C ALA A 275 -3.79 13.41 6.71
N ASP A 276 -4.96 14.04 6.68
CA ASP A 276 -6.16 13.60 5.97
C ASP A 276 -6.64 12.16 6.33
N MET A 277 -6.16 11.57 7.42
CA MET A 277 -6.61 10.25 7.86
C MET A 277 -8.03 10.27 8.43
N LEU A 278 -8.75 9.16 8.27
CA LEU A 278 -10.08 8.96 8.85
C LEU A 278 -10.00 9.07 10.38
N THR A 279 -10.74 10.00 10.97
CA THR A 279 -10.81 10.16 12.43
C THR A 279 -12.09 9.62 13.01
N ASP A 280 -13.22 9.74 12.28
CA ASP A 280 -14.50 9.36 12.82
C ASP A 280 -15.45 8.79 11.76
N ILE A 281 -16.27 7.82 12.20
CA ILE A 281 -17.47 7.37 11.50
C ILE A 281 -18.66 7.75 12.38
N VAL A 282 -19.55 8.59 11.87
CA VAL A 282 -20.74 9.04 12.58
C VAL A 282 -21.96 8.38 11.95
N TYR A 283 -22.66 7.56 12.74
CA TYR A 283 -23.81 6.79 12.30
C TYR A 283 -25.13 7.56 12.48
N LYS A 284 -26.13 7.20 11.68
CA LYS A 284 -27.52 7.62 11.90
C LYS A 284 -27.92 7.30 13.36
N GLY A 285 -28.50 8.27 14.04
CA GLY A 285 -28.88 8.10 15.45
C GLY A 285 -27.81 8.51 16.46
N GLY A 286 -26.69 9.12 16.01
CA GLY A 286 -25.70 9.74 16.88
C GLY A 286 -24.61 8.81 17.40
N GLY A 287 -24.62 7.53 17.02
CA GLY A 287 -23.50 6.63 17.31
C GLY A 287 -22.24 7.11 16.58
N ARG A 288 -21.10 7.04 17.26
CA ARG A 288 -19.81 7.50 16.73
C ARG A 288 -18.72 6.46 17.00
N LYS A 289 -17.86 6.23 15.99
CA LYS A 289 -16.64 5.44 16.14
C LYS A 289 -15.45 6.32 15.78
N LYS A 290 -14.65 6.65 16.80
CA LYS A 290 -13.47 7.52 16.65
C LYS A 290 -12.19 6.69 16.65
N PHE A 291 -11.25 7.07 15.80
CA PHE A 291 -9.92 6.47 15.68
C PHE A 291 -8.85 7.48 16.14
N GLU A 292 -8.03 7.06 17.07
CA GLU A 292 -6.87 7.83 17.50
C GLU A 292 -5.61 7.09 17.07
N TYR A 293 -4.70 7.84 16.49
CA TYR A 293 -3.45 7.32 15.93
C TYR A 293 -2.26 7.74 16.78
N GLU A 294 -1.18 7.00 16.64
CA GLU A 294 0.14 7.36 17.15
C GLU A 294 1.22 6.94 16.14
N ALA A 295 2.44 7.46 16.31
CA ALA A 295 3.58 7.06 15.49
C ALA A 295 3.85 5.56 15.59
N ASN A 296 4.30 4.95 14.50
CA ASN A 296 4.93 3.64 14.55
C ASN A 296 6.27 3.77 15.30
N VAL A 297 6.51 2.85 16.22
CA VAL A 297 7.72 2.84 17.05
C VAL A 297 8.31 1.45 17.09
N ALA A 298 9.59 1.33 16.76
CA ALA A 298 10.35 0.09 16.85
C ALA A 298 11.42 0.16 17.95
N ALA A 299 11.77 -0.97 18.53
CA ALA A 299 12.92 -1.12 19.42
C ALA A 299 14.18 -1.44 18.59
N ASP A 300 15.35 -1.11 19.14
CA ASP A 300 16.67 -1.43 18.55
C ASP A 300 16.81 -1.03 17.08
N GLY A 301 16.68 0.27 16.83
CA GLY A 301 16.97 0.81 15.52
C GLY A 301 18.42 0.57 15.08
N TYR A 302 18.59 0.32 13.81
CA TYR A 302 19.89 0.13 13.15
C TYR A 302 20.91 1.27 13.44
N PHE A 303 20.43 2.44 13.80
CA PHE A 303 21.25 3.61 14.14
C PHE A 303 21.74 3.65 15.60
N GLY A 304 21.58 2.56 16.36
CA GLY A 304 22.01 2.48 17.75
C GLY A 304 21.11 3.25 18.74
N GLU A 305 19.99 3.75 18.30
CA GLU A 305 18.95 4.35 19.14
C GLU A 305 18.11 3.24 19.78
N LYS A 306 17.76 3.40 21.06
CA LYS A 306 16.92 2.42 21.78
C LYS A 306 15.50 2.36 21.23
N THR A 307 15.05 3.40 20.52
CA THR A 307 13.71 3.52 19.97
C THR A 307 13.76 4.41 18.74
N ILE A 308 13.21 3.95 17.62
CA ILE A 308 13.09 4.72 16.39
C ILE A 308 11.63 4.85 15.98
N ILE A 309 11.31 5.98 15.34
CA ILE A 309 10.03 6.19 14.69
C ILE A 309 10.12 5.61 13.29
N GLY A 310 9.19 4.70 12.96
CA GLY A 310 9.06 4.14 11.61
C GLY A 310 8.06 4.91 10.77
N GLY A 311 8.00 4.61 9.47
CA GLY A 311 7.03 5.22 8.56
C GLY A 311 5.58 4.86 8.91
N GLY A 312 4.64 5.74 8.55
CA GLY A 312 3.22 5.56 8.79
C GLY A 312 2.80 5.74 10.24
N VAL A 313 1.58 5.30 10.54
CA VAL A 313 0.98 5.40 11.88
C VAL A 313 0.31 4.08 12.25
N ARG A 314 0.02 3.92 13.55
CA ARG A 314 -0.75 2.80 14.10
C ARG A 314 -1.91 3.29 14.94
N ILE A 315 -2.92 2.43 15.15
CA ILE A 315 -4.07 2.75 16.02
C ILE A 315 -3.62 2.75 17.48
N LYS A 316 -3.89 3.85 18.18
CA LYS A 316 -3.71 3.96 19.62
C LYS A 316 -4.96 3.55 20.37
N ARG A 317 -6.13 4.09 19.96
CA ARG A 317 -7.43 3.82 20.57
C ARG A 317 -8.54 3.83 19.52
N ILE A 318 -9.54 2.99 19.77
CA ILE A 318 -10.85 3.06 19.11
C ILE A 318 -11.87 3.40 20.17
N ILE A 319 -12.66 4.45 19.98
CA ILE A 319 -13.66 4.94 20.90
C ILE A 319 -15.02 4.81 20.22
N GLU A 320 -15.90 4.00 20.81
CA GLU A 320 -17.28 3.85 20.36
C GLU A 320 -18.18 4.60 21.33
N ALA A 321 -18.88 5.62 20.84
CA ALA A 321 -19.74 6.49 21.63
C ALA A 321 -21.20 6.39 21.16
N LEU A 322 -22.12 6.29 22.12
CA LEU A 322 -23.56 6.34 21.89
C LEU A 322 -24.25 6.86 23.16
N ASP A 323 -25.17 7.82 23.03
CA ASP A 323 -25.97 8.39 24.12
C ASP A 323 -25.13 8.84 25.33
N GLY A 324 -24.00 9.47 25.07
CA GLY A 324 -23.08 9.97 26.10
C GLY A 324 -22.27 8.90 26.84
N ARG A 325 -22.33 7.64 26.39
CA ARG A 325 -21.50 6.56 26.89
C ARG A 325 -20.39 6.29 25.90
N GLU A 326 -19.18 6.08 26.42
CA GLU A 326 -18.00 5.75 25.61
C GLU A 326 -17.46 4.38 26.02
N ASN A 327 -17.14 3.58 25.00
CA ASN A 327 -16.40 2.33 25.10
C ASN A 327 -15.04 2.52 24.42
N VAL A 328 -13.97 2.49 25.20
CA VAL A 328 -12.62 2.69 24.72
C VAL A 328 -11.90 1.36 24.63
N THR A 329 -11.47 0.99 23.43
CA THR A 329 -10.50 -0.09 23.22
C THR A 329 -9.13 0.54 22.97
N GLU A 330 -8.16 0.21 23.83
CA GLU A 330 -6.78 0.72 23.73
C GLU A 330 -5.85 -0.37 23.21
N TYR A 331 -4.93 0.02 22.35
CA TYR A 331 -3.90 -0.85 21.80
C TYR A 331 -2.53 -0.46 22.33
N ARG A 332 -1.78 -1.42 22.83
CA ARG A 332 -0.40 -1.24 23.30
C ARG A 332 0.54 -2.19 22.57
N TYR A 333 1.59 -1.64 22.05
CA TYR A 333 2.57 -2.31 21.20
C TYR A 333 3.87 -2.48 21.97
N VAL A 334 3.78 -3.19 23.10
CA VAL A 334 4.90 -3.36 24.03
C VAL A 334 5.01 -4.83 24.45
N LYS A 335 6.23 -5.30 24.62
CA LYS A 335 6.55 -6.59 25.19
C LYS A 335 6.30 -6.54 26.71
N SER A 336 6.34 -7.71 27.37
CA SER A 336 6.23 -7.81 28.83
C SER A 336 7.34 -7.05 29.58
N THR A 337 8.46 -6.76 28.92
CA THR A 337 9.58 -5.94 29.43
C THR A 337 9.28 -4.45 29.46
N GLY A 338 8.19 -4.00 28.81
CA GLY A 338 7.85 -2.58 28.63
C GLY A 338 8.49 -1.92 27.41
N GLU A 339 9.32 -2.63 26.67
CA GLU A 339 9.92 -2.16 25.41
C GLU A 339 8.91 -2.26 24.27
N SER A 340 9.14 -1.49 23.18
CA SER A 340 8.35 -1.65 21.96
C SER A 340 8.43 -3.07 21.42
N SER A 341 7.30 -3.62 21.01
CA SER A 341 7.23 -4.89 20.28
C SER A 341 7.41 -4.71 18.78
N GLY A 342 7.55 -3.46 18.32
CA GLY A 342 7.78 -3.14 16.91
C GLY A 342 9.20 -3.43 16.48
N GLU A 343 9.33 -3.95 15.27
CA GLU A 343 10.59 -4.18 14.59
C GLU A 343 10.53 -3.57 13.20
N ILE A 344 11.57 -2.83 12.81
CA ILE A 344 11.72 -2.36 11.44
C ILE A 344 12.27 -3.52 10.62
N PHE A 345 11.75 -3.68 9.41
CA PHE A 345 12.30 -4.65 8.47
C PHE A 345 13.81 -4.42 8.31
N LYS A 346 14.61 -5.50 8.42
CA LYS A 346 16.08 -5.49 8.64
C LYS A 346 16.90 -4.98 7.45
N GLY A 347 16.44 -3.96 6.75
CA GLY A 347 17.24 -3.28 5.73
C GLY A 347 17.86 -2.02 6.33
N THR A 348 19.17 -1.85 6.19
CA THR A 348 19.78 -0.52 6.31
C THR A 348 19.15 0.36 5.26
N ILE A 349 18.65 1.54 5.66
CA ILE A 349 18.28 2.57 4.70
C ILE A 349 19.57 3.02 4.01
N LEU A 350 19.74 2.63 2.77
CA LEU A 350 20.97 2.84 2.02
C LEU A 350 20.66 3.55 0.71
N TYR A 351 21.16 4.75 0.59
CA TYR A 351 20.98 5.58 -0.61
C TYR A 351 22.18 5.54 -1.57
N THR A 352 23.30 4.97 -1.15
CA THR A 352 24.52 4.89 -1.97
C THR A 352 24.69 3.50 -2.58
N SER A 353 25.33 3.41 -3.73
CA SER A 353 25.72 2.13 -4.30
C SER A 353 26.69 1.39 -3.39
N THR A 354 26.52 0.07 -3.30
CA THR A 354 27.41 -0.81 -2.53
C THR A 354 28.68 -1.19 -3.32
N ASP A 355 28.75 -0.87 -4.60
CA ASP A 355 29.87 -1.24 -5.48
C ASP A 355 31.05 -0.26 -5.36
N PHE A 356 31.55 -0.11 -4.12
CA PHE A 356 32.84 0.50 -3.89
C PHE A 356 33.92 -0.50 -4.28
N LYS A 357 34.46 -0.37 -5.48
CA LYS A 357 35.77 -1.00 -5.72
C LYS A 357 36.80 -0.19 -4.96
N GLU A 358 37.32 -0.75 -3.86
CA GLU A 358 38.52 -0.21 -3.21
C GLU A 358 39.56 0.06 -4.28
N GLN A 359 39.80 1.32 -4.55
CA GLN A 359 40.87 1.70 -5.49
C GLN A 359 42.10 2.14 -4.73
N THR A 360 43.24 1.77 -5.27
CA THR A 360 44.57 2.13 -4.83
C THR A 360 44.70 3.62 -4.48
N VAL A 361 45.44 3.93 -3.44
CA VAL A 361 45.76 5.27 -2.95
C VAL A 361 45.95 6.28 -4.10
N GLY A 362 45.17 7.37 -4.07
CA GLY A 362 45.28 8.49 -5.01
C GLY A 362 44.38 8.43 -6.26
N ARG A 363 43.41 7.51 -6.34
CA ARG A 363 42.38 7.53 -7.40
C ARG A 363 41.00 7.84 -6.82
N PRO A 364 40.18 8.68 -7.51
CA PRO A 364 38.81 8.95 -7.08
C PRO A 364 37.96 7.66 -7.11
N ILE A 365 37.09 7.52 -6.14
CA ILE A 365 36.12 6.42 -6.04
C ILE A 365 34.78 6.95 -6.56
N GLY A 366 34.26 6.35 -7.64
CA GLY A 366 32.93 6.66 -8.13
C GLY A 366 31.85 5.87 -7.36
N TYR A 367 30.76 6.52 -6.96
CA TYR A 367 29.59 5.88 -6.40
C TYR A 367 28.30 6.60 -6.84
N ALA A 368 27.22 5.86 -6.94
CA ALA A 368 25.92 6.42 -7.25
C ALA A 368 25.11 6.63 -5.96
N VAL A 369 24.33 7.71 -5.91
CA VAL A 369 23.38 8.03 -4.84
C VAL A 369 21.99 8.09 -5.46
N TYR A 370 21.05 7.39 -4.86
CA TYR A 370 19.69 7.20 -5.35
C TYR A 370 18.70 7.94 -4.47
N GLU A 371 17.57 8.36 -5.02
CA GLU A 371 16.50 9.01 -4.27
C GLU A 371 15.75 8.06 -3.31
N ASN A 372 15.78 6.76 -3.60
CA ASN A 372 15.14 5.73 -2.80
C ASN A 372 16.18 4.74 -2.24
N SER A 373 15.86 4.11 -1.12
CA SER A 373 16.72 3.08 -0.54
C SER A 373 16.98 1.94 -1.52
N GLN A 374 18.24 1.53 -1.65
CA GLN A 374 18.66 0.39 -2.46
C GLN A 374 18.40 -0.94 -1.75
N ASN A 375 18.18 -0.91 -0.44
CA ASN A 375 17.77 -2.06 0.34
C ASN A 375 16.25 -2.09 0.52
N LEU A 376 15.72 -3.30 0.65
CA LEU A 376 14.31 -3.49 1.00
C LEU A 376 14.07 -2.99 2.44
N ILE A 377 13.15 -2.04 2.58
CA ILE A 377 12.80 -1.38 3.85
C ILE A 377 11.36 -1.66 4.30
N PHE A 378 10.67 -2.53 3.58
CA PHE A 378 9.33 -3.00 3.87
C PHE A 378 9.35 -4.52 4.07
N ASP A 379 8.40 -5.05 4.84
CA ASP A 379 8.11 -6.49 4.85
C ASP A 379 7.43 -6.92 3.52
N PHE A 380 7.14 -8.20 3.38
CA PHE A 380 6.47 -8.75 2.19
C PHE A 380 5.05 -8.21 1.98
N ASN A 381 4.45 -7.57 2.98
CA ASN A 381 3.14 -6.93 2.88
C ASN A 381 3.24 -5.41 2.65
N GLY A 382 4.43 -4.87 2.45
CA GLY A 382 4.68 -3.44 2.27
C GLY A 382 4.57 -2.64 3.57
N VAL A 383 4.75 -3.27 4.74
CA VAL A 383 4.67 -2.62 6.04
C VAL A 383 6.07 -2.28 6.55
N PRO A 384 6.32 -1.01 6.97
CA PRO A 384 7.65 -0.60 7.44
C PRO A 384 7.97 -1.07 8.85
N VAL A 385 6.96 -1.28 9.70
CA VAL A 385 7.11 -1.73 11.09
C VAL A 385 6.14 -2.87 11.37
N VAL A 386 6.66 -4.01 11.78
CA VAL A 386 5.88 -5.18 12.22
C VAL A 386 5.91 -5.27 13.74
N TYR A 387 4.86 -5.84 14.34
CA TYR A 387 4.74 -5.96 15.80
C TYR A 387 4.65 -7.42 16.20
N SER A 388 5.58 -7.88 17.01
CA SER A 388 5.59 -9.26 17.54
C SER A 388 4.53 -9.48 18.65
N GLU A 389 4.09 -8.41 19.31
CA GLU A 389 3.07 -8.48 20.37
C GLU A 389 2.20 -7.21 20.36
N VAL A 390 0.87 -7.40 20.34
CA VAL A 390 -0.11 -6.31 20.46
C VAL A 390 -1.10 -6.66 21.59
N LYS A 391 -1.16 -5.81 22.60
CA LYS A 391 -2.11 -5.92 23.69
C LYS A 391 -3.33 -5.07 23.41
N GLU A 392 -4.48 -5.70 23.27
CA GLU A 392 -5.80 -5.05 23.15
C GLU A 392 -6.49 -5.01 24.49
N ILE A 393 -6.79 -3.82 25.00
CA ILE A 393 -7.42 -3.60 26.30
C ILE A 393 -8.86 -3.15 26.06
N LYS A 394 -9.81 -3.93 26.56
CA LYS A 394 -11.26 -3.69 26.44
C LYS A 394 -11.76 -2.66 27.46
N PRO A 395 -12.95 -2.04 27.25
CA PRO A 395 -13.54 -1.05 28.17
C PRO A 395 -13.69 -1.54 29.59
N ASN A 396 -13.93 -2.83 29.81
CA ASN A 396 -14.04 -3.45 31.12
C ASN A 396 -12.70 -3.76 31.80
N GLY A 397 -11.57 -3.36 31.21
CA GLY A 397 -10.23 -3.62 31.71
C GLY A 397 -9.66 -5.01 31.39
N SER A 398 -10.48 -5.93 30.82
CA SER A 398 -9.95 -7.19 30.30
C SER A 398 -9.05 -6.93 29.09
N TYR A 399 -8.14 -7.86 28.80
CA TYR A 399 -7.24 -7.70 27.66
C TYR A 399 -6.96 -9.02 26.94
N THR A 400 -6.62 -8.88 25.68
CA THR A 400 -6.09 -9.96 24.84
C THR A 400 -4.68 -9.58 24.40
N ILE A 401 -3.77 -10.54 24.39
CA ILE A 401 -2.44 -10.36 23.83
C ILE A 401 -2.36 -11.19 22.54
N ASN A 402 -2.20 -10.52 21.43
CA ASN A 402 -1.97 -11.14 20.15
C ASN A 402 -0.47 -11.22 19.91
N ARG A 403 0.05 -12.41 19.64
CA ARG A 403 1.46 -12.65 19.32
C ARG A 403 1.59 -13.10 17.89
N TYR A 404 2.54 -12.50 17.21
CA TYR A 404 2.82 -12.75 15.80
C TYR A 404 4.26 -13.26 15.65
N THR A 405 4.45 -14.23 14.78
CA THR A 405 5.76 -14.87 14.49
C THR A 405 6.17 -14.57 13.07
#